data_c097429df289790fa0535a80fc2ca240
#
_entry.id   c097429df289790fa0535a80fc2ca240
#
_cell.length_a   1.000
_cell.length_b   1.000
_cell.length_c   1.000
_cell.angle_alpha   90.00
_cell.angle_beta   90.00
_cell.angle_gamma   90.00
#
_symmetry.space_group_name_H-M   'P 1'
#
loop_
_entity.id
_entity.type
_entity.pdbx_description
1 polymer ?
#
loop_
_entity_poly.entity_id
_entity_poly.type
_entity_poly.pdbx_seq_one_letter_code
_entity_poly.pdbx_strand_id
1 'polypeptide(L)' 'MILHECPLRTPLRLTRVDLPEKNMLRMQELGVRPGTEAVVTQPAGFGGVVINIAGSRVAVDHRSARNIEAEVLS' A
#
# COMPACT_ATOMS: atom_id res chain seq x y z
N MET A 1 1.23 0.28 11.48
CA MET A 1 2.51 -0.15 10.87
C MET A 1 2.64 0.50 9.50
N ILE A 2 3.80 0.97 9.16
CA ILE A 2 4.05 1.58 7.85
C ILE A 2 4.04 0.50 6.79
N LEU A 3 3.41 0.75 5.65
CA LEU A 3 3.28 -0.23 4.58
C LEU A 3 4.63 -0.83 4.17
N HIS A 4 5.67 0.00 4.12
CA HIS A 4 7.03 -0.43 3.77
C HIS A 4 7.57 -1.52 4.70
N GLU A 5 7.07 -1.56 5.94
CA GLU A 5 7.55 -2.51 6.97
C GLU A 5 6.60 -3.69 7.16
N CYS A 6 5.51 -3.74 6.42
CA CYS A 6 4.54 -4.81 6.59
C CYS A 6 5.09 -6.14 6.08
N PRO A 7 4.72 -7.26 6.73
CA PRO A 7 5.16 -8.58 6.26
C PRO A 7 4.54 -8.92 4.91
N LEU A 8 5.30 -9.67 4.11
CA LEU A 8 4.84 -10.13 2.81
C LEU A 8 3.75 -11.19 2.95
N ARG A 9 2.85 -11.22 1.97
CA ARG A 9 1.81 -12.26 1.85
C ARG A 9 0.90 -12.36 3.07
N THR A 10 0.72 -11.25 3.75
CA THR A 10 -0.13 -11.19 4.94
C THR A 10 -1.26 -10.21 4.69
N PRO A 11 -2.51 -10.58 4.95
CA PRO A 11 -3.63 -9.66 4.77
C PRO A 11 -3.49 -8.42 5.65
N LEU A 12 -3.70 -7.27 5.05
CA LEU A 12 -3.58 -5.97 5.69
C LEU A 12 -4.84 -5.16 5.43
N ARG A 13 -5.11 -4.19 6.30
CA ARG A 13 -6.08 -3.13 6.04
C ARG A 13 -5.35 -1.81 6.10
N LEU A 14 -5.50 -1.01 5.06
CA LEU A 14 -4.91 0.32 5.04
C LEU A 14 -5.65 1.21 6.02
N THR A 15 -4.92 1.90 6.89
CA THR A 15 -5.53 2.74 7.91
C THR A 15 -5.31 4.21 7.64
N ARG A 16 -4.22 4.57 6.99
CA ARG A 16 -3.90 5.94 6.68
C ARG A 16 -3.13 6.01 5.36
N VAL A 17 -3.54 6.91 4.49
CA VAL A 17 -2.87 7.15 3.20
C VAL A 17 -2.61 8.65 3.11
N ASP A 18 -1.35 9.05 3.22
CA ASP A 18 -0.93 10.44 3.21
C ASP A 18 0.05 10.65 2.05
N LEU A 19 -0.49 10.97 0.90
CA LEU A 19 0.27 11.09 -0.34
C LEU A 19 0.19 12.51 -0.89
N PRO A 20 1.18 12.92 -1.71
CA PRO A 20 1.09 14.19 -2.42
C PRO A 20 -0.21 14.25 -3.23
N GLU A 21 -0.80 15.43 -3.29
CA GLU A 21 -2.10 15.62 -3.91
C GLU A 21 -2.13 15.11 -5.35
N LYS A 22 -1.07 15.33 -6.11
CA LYS A 22 -1.00 14.89 -7.50
C LYS A 22 -1.02 13.38 -7.65
N ASN A 23 -0.59 12.63 -6.64
CA ASN A 23 -0.58 11.17 -6.67
C ASN A 23 -1.82 10.58 -5.99
N MET A 24 -2.46 11.35 -5.12
CA MET A 24 -3.56 10.88 -4.31
C MET A 24 -4.73 10.37 -5.15
N LEU A 25 -5.13 11.15 -6.15
CA LEU A 25 -6.27 10.79 -6.98
C LEU A 25 -6.01 9.49 -7.74
N ARG A 26 -4.83 9.36 -8.32
CA ARG A 26 -4.46 8.16 -9.06
C ARG A 26 -4.46 6.93 -8.14
N MET A 27 -3.89 7.06 -6.94
CA MET A 27 -3.86 5.97 -5.99
C MET A 27 -5.26 5.60 -5.53
N GLN A 28 -6.14 6.59 -5.31
CA GLN A 28 -7.52 6.32 -4.95
C GLN A 28 -8.26 5.56 -6.04
N GLU A 29 -8.01 5.89 -7.30
CA GLU A 29 -8.61 5.18 -8.44
C GLU A 29 -8.15 3.73 -8.49
N LEU A 30 -6.93 3.45 -8.03
CA LEU A 30 -6.40 2.09 -7.97
C LEU A 30 -6.85 1.34 -6.72
N GLY A 31 -7.57 2.00 -5.81
CA GLY A 31 -8.08 1.39 -4.59
C GLY A 31 -7.24 1.65 -3.35
N VAL A 32 -6.18 2.45 -3.47
CA VAL A 32 -5.30 2.76 -2.32
C VAL A 32 -5.95 3.85 -1.48
N ARG A 33 -6.72 3.44 -0.48
CA ARG A 33 -7.43 4.37 0.41
C ARG A 33 -7.67 3.71 1.76
N PRO A 34 -7.91 4.51 2.80
CA PRO A 34 -8.17 3.97 4.13
C PRO A 34 -9.37 3.01 4.11
N GLY A 35 -9.26 1.91 4.85
CA GLY A 35 -10.29 0.90 4.93
C GLY A 35 -10.18 -0.22 3.91
N THR A 36 -9.33 -0.08 2.91
CA THR A 36 -9.15 -1.09 1.86
C THR A 36 -8.22 -2.20 2.35
N GLU A 37 -8.58 -3.44 2.05
CA GLU A 37 -7.70 -4.58 2.33
C GLU A 37 -6.72 -4.78 1.21
N ALA A 38 -5.50 -5.15 1.57
CA ALA A 38 -4.41 -5.33 0.62
C ALA A 38 -3.43 -6.39 1.12
N VAL A 39 -2.59 -6.88 0.22
CA VAL A 39 -1.51 -7.81 0.55
C VAL A 39 -0.25 -7.32 -0.15
N VAL A 40 0.84 -7.19 0.60
CA VAL A 40 2.14 -6.91 0.00
C VAL A 40 2.67 -8.22 -0.58
N THR A 41 2.81 -8.28 -1.89
CA THR A 41 3.19 -9.52 -2.56
C THR A 41 4.70 -9.67 -2.73
N GLN A 42 5.41 -8.57 -2.93
CA GLN A 42 6.86 -8.62 -3.12
C GLN A 42 7.45 -7.22 -2.99
N PRO A 43 8.78 -7.14 -2.75
CA PRO A 43 9.46 -5.85 -2.82
C PRO A 43 9.48 -5.36 -4.27
N ALA A 44 9.44 -4.07 -4.45
CA ALA A 44 9.67 -3.45 -5.76
C ALA A 44 11.04 -2.81 -5.78
N GLY A 45 11.50 -2.37 -6.95
CA GLY A 45 12.78 -1.70 -7.06
C GLY A 45 12.84 -0.44 -6.20
N PHE A 46 14.06 -0.07 -5.79
CA PHE A 46 14.34 1.17 -5.04
C PHE A 46 13.55 1.27 -3.72
N GLY A 47 13.34 0.14 -3.05
CA GLY A 47 12.68 0.14 -1.74
C GLY A 47 11.16 0.26 -1.76
N GLY A 48 10.55 0.26 -2.94
CA GLY A 48 9.09 0.24 -3.05
C GLY A 48 8.52 -1.15 -2.77
N VAL A 49 7.22 -1.27 -2.90
CA VAL A 49 6.51 -2.54 -2.71
C VAL A 49 5.46 -2.71 -3.80
N VAL A 50 5.16 -3.97 -4.10
CA VAL A 50 4.01 -4.31 -4.95
C VAL A 50 2.92 -4.85 -4.04
N ILE A 51 1.75 -4.25 -4.12
CA ILE A 51 0.60 -4.69 -3.32
C ILE A 51 -0.50 -5.21 -4.25
N ASN A 52 -1.29 -6.13 -3.73
CA ASN A 52 -2.47 -6.63 -4.42
C ASN A 52 -3.70 -6.02 -3.74
N ILE A 53 -4.51 -5.31 -4.52
CA ILE A 53 -5.76 -4.72 -4.04
C ILE A 53 -6.87 -5.14 -4.99
N ALA A 54 -7.87 -5.86 -4.47
CA ALA A 54 -9.01 -6.30 -5.26
C ALA A 54 -8.62 -7.05 -6.54
N GLY A 55 -7.57 -7.84 -6.46
CA GLY A 55 -7.09 -8.62 -7.60
C GLY A 55 -6.14 -7.89 -8.53
N SER A 56 -5.89 -6.62 -8.30
CA SER A 56 -4.99 -5.82 -9.12
C SER A 56 -3.67 -5.60 -8.41
N ARG A 57 -2.58 -5.64 -9.17
CA ARG A 57 -1.26 -5.35 -8.64
C ARG A 57 -0.96 -3.86 -8.81
N VAL A 58 -0.51 -3.25 -7.73
CA VAL A 58 -0.17 -1.83 -7.73
C VAL A 58 1.25 -1.69 -7.19
N ALA A 59 2.11 -1.06 -7.96
CA ALA A 59 3.46 -0.76 -7.51
C ALA A 59 3.43 0.56 -6.74
N VAL A 60 3.95 0.53 -5.52
CA VAL A 60 4.01 1.71 -4.65
C VAL A 60 5.48 2.03 -4.43
N ASP A 61 5.89 3.23 -4.79
CA ASP A 61 7.28 3.65 -4.59
C ASP A 61 7.62 3.76 -3.10
N HIS A 62 8.92 3.77 -2.81
CA HIS A 62 9.42 3.80 -1.44
C HIS A 62 8.85 4.97 -0.63
N ARG A 63 8.83 6.16 -1.22
CA ARG A 63 8.35 7.36 -0.53
C ARG A 63 6.87 7.24 -0.17
N SER A 64 6.06 6.80 -1.12
CA SER A 64 4.62 6.62 -0.88
C SER A 64 4.38 5.52 0.14
N ALA A 65 5.13 4.42 0.06
CA ALA A 65 4.96 3.30 0.99
C ALA A 65 5.30 3.70 2.43
N ARG A 66 6.14 4.69 2.63
CA ARG A 66 6.45 5.20 3.96
C ARG A 66 5.35 6.09 4.53
N ASN A 67 4.48 6.60 3.67
CA ASN A 67 3.38 7.47 4.08
C ASN A 67 2.03 6.78 4.08
N ILE A 68 2.03 5.46 3.97
CA ILE A 68 0.83 4.64 4.06
C ILE A 68 0.97 3.77 5.30
N GLU A 69 -0.04 3.81 6.17
CA GLU A 69 -0.08 2.97 7.35
C GLU A 69 -1.13 1.88 7.17
N ALA A 70 -0.86 0.72 7.72
CA ALA A 70 -1.73 -0.43 7.62
C ALA A 70 -1.70 -1.22 8.92
N GLU A 71 -2.72 -2.05 9.12
CA GLU A 71 -2.74 -3.00 10.24
C GLU A 71 -2.80 -4.41 9.69
N VAL A 72 -2.13 -5.33 10.36
CA VAL A 72 -2.16 -6.74 10.00
C VAL A 72 -3.49 -7.32 10.46
N LEU A 73 -4.17 -7.99 9.55
CA LEU A 73 -5.42 -8.70 9.87
C LEU A 73 -5.07 -10.11 10.30
N SER A 74 -5.61 -10.50 11.43
CA SER A 74 -5.36 -11.84 11.97
C SER A 74 -6.44 -12.84 11.62
#